data_0da7dc11050adf1d0934787d7f36571b
#
_entry.id   0da7dc11050adf1d0934787d7f36571b
#
_cell.length_a   1.000
_cell.length_b   1.000
_cell.length_c   1.000
_cell.angle_alpha   90.00
_cell.angle_beta   90.00
_cell.angle_gamma   90.00
#
_symmetry.space_group_name_H-M   'P 1'
#
loop_
_entity.id
_entity.type
_entity.pdbx_description
1 polymer ?
#
loop_
_entity_poly.entity_id
_entity_poly.type
_entity_poly.pdbx_seq_one_letter_code
_entity_poly.pdbx_strand_id
1 'polypeptide(L)'
;MWILAGLREHCYKASGGNGIPVELFQILKDDAVKVLHSICQQIWKTQQWPQDWKSIAFTLIPNKGNAKECSNYYTIALISHSWKVMFKILQARLQQYMNQELPDVQAGFRKGRGTRDQIANIHWLIKKQESSNKTSTSPFDHAKAFDCVDHNKRENSSRDGNIWPPDLSLRNLYAGQEATVRTGLGSK
;
A
#
# COMPACT_ATOMS: atom_id res chain seq x y z
N MET A 1 12.37 14.64 -9.02
CA MET A 1 13.21 13.50 -8.59
C MET A 1 12.40 12.28 -8.16
N TRP A 2 11.35 12.38 -7.35
CA TRP A 2 10.51 11.26 -6.86
C TRP A 2 9.70 10.54 -7.94
N ILE A 3 9.18 11.26 -8.94
CA ILE A 3 8.40 10.67 -10.06
C ILE A 3 9.26 9.70 -10.87
N LEU A 4 10.49 10.08 -11.20
CA LEU A 4 11.43 9.24 -11.96
C LEU A 4 11.84 7.99 -11.18
N ALA A 5 12.06 8.09 -9.87
CA ALA A 5 12.38 6.93 -9.04
C ALA A 5 11.23 5.92 -9.04
N GLY A 6 9.97 6.40 -8.97
CA GLY A 6 8.78 5.54 -9.02
C GLY A 6 8.61 4.77 -10.33
N LEU A 7 9.10 5.30 -11.44
CA LEU A 7 8.96 4.68 -12.76
C LEU A 7 10.10 3.71 -13.12
N ARG A 8 11.29 3.87 -12.53
CA ARG A 8 12.47 3.03 -12.85
C ARG A 8 12.41 1.60 -12.33
N GLU A 9 11.68 1.34 -11.26
CA GLU A 9 11.70 0.03 -10.58
C GLU A 9 10.77 -1.03 -11.22
N HIS A 10 10.15 -0.76 -12.38
CA HIS A 10 8.99 -1.53 -12.80
C HIS A 10 8.99 -1.99 -14.27
N CYS A 11 10.10 -2.54 -14.79
CA CYS A 11 10.06 -3.24 -16.07
C CYS A 11 9.21 -4.52 -16.00
N TYR A 12 8.40 -4.80 -17.02
CA TYR A 12 7.59 -6.03 -17.18
C TYR A 12 6.53 -6.27 -16.10
N LYS A 13 5.95 -5.24 -15.50
CA LYS A 13 4.85 -5.40 -14.56
C LYS A 13 3.50 -5.29 -15.25
N ALA A 14 2.54 -6.06 -14.74
CA ALA A 14 1.16 -6.02 -15.23
C ALA A 14 0.59 -4.61 -15.18
N SER A 15 -0.10 -4.22 -16.25
CA SER A 15 -0.83 -2.96 -16.33
C SER A 15 -1.97 -2.95 -15.29
N GLY A 16 -2.26 -1.78 -14.75
CA GLY A 16 -3.41 -1.58 -13.86
C GLY A 16 -4.75 -1.66 -14.60
N GLY A 17 -5.83 -1.30 -13.92
CA GLY A 17 -7.18 -1.31 -14.47
C GLY A 17 -7.36 -0.48 -15.76
N ASN A 18 -6.56 0.56 -15.94
CA ASN A 18 -6.56 1.42 -17.14
C ASN A 18 -5.79 0.85 -18.34
N GLY A 19 -5.16 -0.33 -18.21
CA GLY A 19 -4.44 -1.00 -19.30
C GLY A 19 -3.13 -0.33 -19.75
N ILE A 20 -2.72 0.78 -19.16
CA ILE A 20 -1.50 1.52 -19.55
C ILE A 20 -0.26 0.81 -19.00
N PRO A 21 0.64 0.29 -19.85
CA PRO A 21 1.87 -0.35 -19.41
C PRO A 21 2.91 0.67 -18.93
N VAL A 22 3.79 0.26 -18.05
CA VAL A 22 4.84 1.14 -17.50
C VAL A 22 5.86 1.55 -18.55
N GLU A 23 6.06 0.74 -19.57
CA GLU A 23 6.98 0.98 -20.69
C GLU A 23 6.63 2.27 -21.43
N LEU A 24 5.36 2.62 -21.52
CA LEU A 24 4.92 3.88 -22.11
C LEU A 24 5.51 5.09 -21.37
N PHE A 25 5.52 5.06 -20.05
CA PHE A 25 6.12 6.13 -19.24
C PHE A 25 7.64 6.21 -19.42
N GLN A 26 8.28 5.07 -19.67
CA GLN A 26 9.73 5.00 -19.92
C GLN A 26 10.10 5.58 -21.28
N ILE A 27 9.24 5.37 -22.30
CA ILE A 27 9.43 5.94 -23.66
C ILE A 27 9.25 7.46 -23.62
N LEU A 28 8.21 7.95 -22.97
CA LEU A 28 7.85 9.36 -22.91
C LEU A 28 8.77 10.17 -21.97
N LYS A 29 9.53 9.52 -21.06
CA LYS A 29 10.52 10.13 -20.17
C LYS A 29 10.04 11.46 -19.52
N ASP A 30 10.65 12.57 -19.92
CA ASP A 30 10.41 13.90 -19.33
C ASP A 30 8.98 14.42 -19.60
N ASP A 31 8.39 14.08 -20.72
CA ASP A 31 7.02 14.51 -21.03
C ASP A 31 6.00 13.76 -20.16
N ALA A 32 6.22 12.47 -19.88
CA ALA A 32 5.42 11.74 -18.91
C ALA A 32 5.53 12.36 -17.52
N VAL A 33 6.73 12.80 -17.10
CA VAL A 33 6.94 13.48 -15.82
C VAL A 33 6.17 14.80 -15.75
N LYS A 34 6.21 15.63 -16.81
CA LYS A 34 5.47 16.89 -16.86
C LYS A 34 3.96 16.68 -16.74
N VAL A 35 3.41 15.71 -17.50
CA VAL A 35 1.99 15.39 -17.48
C VAL A 35 1.58 14.87 -16.09
N LEU A 36 2.32 13.90 -15.53
CA LEU A 36 2.03 13.37 -14.19
C LEU A 36 2.13 14.46 -13.12
N HIS A 37 3.11 15.34 -13.23
CA HIS A 37 3.25 16.47 -12.29
C HIS A 37 2.05 17.41 -12.36
N SER A 38 1.58 17.75 -13.56
CA SER A 38 0.38 18.59 -13.75
C SER A 38 -0.87 17.93 -13.14
N ILE A 39 -1.07 16.63 -13.38
CA ILE A 39 -2.18 15.86 -12.80
C ILE A 39 -2.08 15.84 -11.27
N CYS A 40 -0.90 15.57 -10.71
CA CYS A 40 -0.69 15.58 -9.27
C CYS A 40 -1.00 16.96 -8.65
N GLN A 41 -0.59 18.04 -9.31
CA GLN A 41 -0.92 19.40 -8.87
C GLN A 41 -2.42 19.69 -8.92
N GLN A 42 -3.11 19.22 -9.96
CA GLN A 42 -4.55 19.37 -10.08
C GLN A 42 -5.28 18.61 -8.98
N ILE A 43 -4.92 17.32 -8.75
CA ILE A 43 -5.50 16.53 -7.65
C ILE A 43 -5.28 17.24 -6.31
N TRP A 44 -4.09 17.79 -6.09
CA TRP A 44 -3.76 18.51 -4.85
C TRP A 44 -4.63 19.75 -4.64
N LYS A 45 -4.88 20.50 -5.72
CA LYS A 45 -5.72 21.72 -5.67
C LYS A 45 -7.20 21.43 -5.55
N THR A 46 -7.70 20.47 -6.32
CA THR A 46 -9.15 20.19 -6.44
C THR A 46 -9.63 19.12 -5.46
N GLN A 47 -8.70 18.33 -4.90
CA GLN A 47 -9.01 17.15 -4.10
C GLN A 47 -9.86 16.11 -4.85
N GLN A 48 -9.87 16.17 -6.18
CA GLN A 48 -10.60 15.24 -7.03
C GLN A 48 -9.63 14.29 -7.73
N TRP A 49 -9.94 13.01 -7.69
CA TRP A 49 -9.15 11.97 -8.34
C TRP A 49 -9.73 11.63 -9.71
N PRO A 50 -8.88 11.42 -10.74
CA PRO A 50 -9.35 10.93 -12.04
C PRO A 50 -10.10 9.60 -11.86
N GLN A 51 -11.21 9.42 -12.60
CA GLN A 51 -12.04 8.21 -12.48
C GLN A 51 -11.25 6.95 -12.85
N ASP A 52 -10.40 7.02 -13.87
CA ASP A 52 -9.52 5.91 -14.28
C ASP A 52 -8.55 5.44 -13.20
N TRP A 53 -8.24 6.30 -12.23
CA TRP A 53 -7.38 5.93 -11.10
C TRP A 53 -8.14 5.24 -9.98
N LYS A 54 -9.46 5.34 -9.95
CA LYS A 54 -10.33 4.69 -9.00
C LYS A 54 -10.67 3.25 -9.39
N SER A 55 -10.44 2.86 -10.65
CA SER A 55 -10.64 1.49 -11.12
C SER A 55 -9.48 0.59 -10.73
N ILE A 56 -9.77 -0.44 -9.95
CA ILE A 56 -8.81 -1.42 -9.47
C ILE A 56 -9.13 -2.78 -10.08
N ALA A 57 -8.15 -3.42 -10.70
CA ALA A 57 -8.30 -4.79 -11.16
C ALA A 57 -7.70 -5.76 -10.12
N PHE A 58 -8.48 -6.69 -9.63
CA PHE A 58 -8.01 -7.76 -8.76
C PHE A 58 -7.68 -9.03 -9.57
N THR A 59 -6.51 -9.60 -9.31
CA THR A 59 -6.14 -10.92 -9.80
C THR A 59 -6.14 -11.88 -8.64
N LEU A 60 -6.84 -13.01 -8.80
CA LEU A 60 -6.92 -14.07 -7.82
C LEU A 60 -5.76 -15.04 -7.99
N ILE A 61 -4.98 -15.25 -6.95
CA ILE A 61 -3.91 -16.26 -6.91
C ILE A 61 -4.33 -17.37 -5.96
N PRO A 62 -4.42 -18.63 -6.44
CA PRO A 62 -4.77 -19.75 -5.58
C PRO A 62 -3.68 -20.00 -4.54
N ASN A 63 -4.08 -20.21 -3.31
CA ASN A 63 -3.22 -20.72 -2.24
C ASN A 63 -3.19 -22.26 -2.27
N LYS A 64 -2.34 -22.86 -1.45
CA LYS A 64 -2.33 -24.30 -1.24
C LYS A 64 -3.64 -24.71 -0.56
N GLY A 65 -4.43 -25.55 -1.23
CA GLY A 65 -5.71 -26.06 -0.69
C GLY A 65 -6.75 -26.31 -1.78
N ASN A 66 -8.02 -26.40 -1.36
CA ASN A 66 -9.13 -26.64 -2.26
C ASN A 66 -9.42 -25.38 -3.12
N ALA A 67 -9.24 -25.50 -4.42
CA ALA A 67 -9.50 -24.40 -5.37
C ALA A 67 -10.99 -24.00 -5.47
N LYS A 68 -11.90 -24.77 -4.89
CA LYS A 68 -13.33 -24.44 -4.87
C LYS A 68 -13.73 -23.49 -3.73
N GLU A 69 -12.84 -23.28 -2.77
CA GLU A 69 -13.10 -22.41 -1.62
C GLU A 69 -12.55 -21.00 -1.87
N CYS A 70 -13.41 -20.00 -1.79
CA CYS A 70 -13.01 -18.58 -1.98
C CYS A 70 -11.98 -18.12 -0.95
N SER A 71 -11.97 -18.69 0.26
CA SER A 71 -10.99 -18.41 1.31
C SER A 71 -9.56 -18.79 0.94
N ASN A 72 -9.38 -19.71 -0.03
CA ASN A 72 -8.10 -20.21 -0.48
C ASN A 72 -7.46 -19.36 -1.61
N TYR A 73 -7.88 -18.12 -1.78
CA TYR A 73 -7.30 -17.22 -2.75
C TYR A 73 -6.70 -15.98 -2.08
N TYR A 74 -5.55 -15.54 -2.60
CA TYR A 74 -5.02 -14.21 -2.37
C TYR A 74 -5.46 -13.28 -3.48
N THR A 75 -5.82 -12.07 -3.11
CA THR A 75 -6.13 -11.01 -4.06
C THR A 75 -4.92 -10.10 -4.25
N ILE A 76 -4.50 -9.90 -5.51
CA ILE A 76 -3.51 -8.89 -5.86
C ILE A 76 -4.22 -7.75 -6.56
N ALA A 77 -4.13 -6.56 -5.99
CA ALA A 77 -4.67 -5.34 -6.57
C ALA A 77 -3.72 -4.79 -7.63
N LEU A 78 -4.20 -4.70 -8.85
CA LEU A 78 -3.52 -4.08 -9.98
C LEU A 78 -4.05 -2.66 -10.16
N ILE A 79 -3.31 -1.71 -9.63
CA ILE A 79 -3.61 -0.27 -9.71
C ILE A 79 -2.81 0.39 -10.83
N SER A 80 -3.29 1.50 -11.38
CA SER A 80 -2.61 2.23 -12.45
C SER A 80 -1.21 2.69 -12.02
N HIS A 81 -0.27 2.75 -12.96
CA HIS A 81 1.09 3.21 -12.67
C HIS A 81 1.12 4.68 -12.26
N SER A 82 0.28 5.52 -12.85
CA SER A 82 0.13 6.93 -12.47
C SER A 82 -0.32 7.08 -11.03
N TRP A 83 -1.27 6.25 -10.59
CA TRP A 83 -1.74 6.22 -9.21
C TRP A 83 -0.61 5.84 -8.24
N LYS A 84 0.21 4.84 -8.59
CA LYS A 84 1.38 4.42 -7.80
C LYS A 84 2.37 5.56 -7.60
N VAL A 85 2.58 6.40 -8.62
CA VAL A 85 3.47 7.58 -8.52
C VAL A 85 2.94 8.56 -7.50
N MET A 86 1.66 8.92 -7.57
CA MET A 86 1.05 9.84 -6.60
C MET A 86 1.09 9.25 -5.18
N PHE A 87 0.80 7.96 -5.04
CA PHE A 87 0.87 7.27 -3.75
C PHE A 87 2.29 7.31 -3.15
N LYS A 88 3.34 7.11 -3.96
CA LYS A 88 4.74 7.24 -3.50
C LYS A 88 5.07 8.66 -3.03
N ILE A 89 4.52 9.69 -3.68
CA ILE A 89 4.68 11.08 -3.24
C ILE A 89 4.02 11.30 -1.88
N LEU A 90 2.79 10.82 -1.70
CA LEU A 90 2.07 10.89 -0.43
C LEU A 90 2.80 10.09 0.67
N GLN A 91 3.23 8.87 0.35
CA GLN A 91 3.99 8.02 1.26
C GLN A 91 5.28 8.69 1.74
N ALA A 92 6.04 9.31 0.83
CA ALA A 92 7.29 9.98 1.19
C ALA A 92 7.06 11.16 2.14
N ARG A 93 5.95 11.87 2.00
CA ARG A 93 5.56 12.96 2.90
C ARG A 93 5.09 12.43 4.26
N LEU A 94 4.23 11.41 4.25
CA LEU A 94 3.76 10.75 5.46
C LEU A 94 4.89 10.10 6.26
N GLN A 95 5.87 9.53 5.59
CA GLN A 95 6.99 8.85 6.23
C GLN A 95 7.79 9.78 7.15
N GLN A 96 7.94 11.04 6.79
CA GLN A 96 8.63 12.01 7.64
C GLN A 96 7.89 12.24 8.95
N TYR A 97 6.58 12.36 8.88
CA TYR A 97 5.72 12.52 10.05
C TYR A 97 5.66 11.23 10.89
N MET A 98 5.37 10.11 10.24
CA MET A 98 5.27 8.81 10.91
C MET A 98 6.55 8.42 11.68
N ASN A 99 7.73 8.78 11.16
CA ASN A 99 8.98 8.47 11.85
C ASN A 99 9.12 9.19 13.19
N GLN A 100 8.44 10.32 13.39
CA GLN A 100 8.43 11.06 14.65
C GLN A 100 7.41 10.51 15.65
N GLU A 101 6.28 10.02 15.14
CA GLU A 101 5.16 9.54 15.97
C GLU A 101 5.28 8.06 16.35
N LEU A 102 5.97 7.26 15.55
CA LEU A 102 6.10 5.83 15.82
C LEU A 102 7.03 5.55 16.99
N PRO A 103 6.59 4.78 18.01
CA PRO A 103 7.42 4.40 19.14
C PRO A 103 8.64 3.57 18.69
N ASP A 104 9.73 3.66 19.44
CA ASP A 104 10.98 2.97 19.10
C ASP A 104 10.88 1.45 19.04
N VAL A 105 9.91 0.88 19.73
CA VAL A 105 9.63 -0.57 19.71
C VAL A 105 9.01 -1.04 18.40
N GLN A 106 8.41 -0.14 17.63
CA GLN A 106 7.83 -0.47 16.33
C GLN A 106 8.94 -0.76 15.31
N ALA A 107 9.03 -1.99 14.84
CA ALA A 107 10.01 -2.40 13.85
C ALA A 107 9.43 -2.53 12.43
N GLY A 108 8.17 -2.93 12.32
CA GLY A 108 7.51 -3.12 11.03
C GLY A 108 7.42 -1.81 10.23
N PHE A 109 7.73 -1.89 8.93
CA PHE A 109 7.68 -0.76 7.98
C PHE A 109 8.59 0.44 8.33
N ARG A 110 9.58 0.27 9.21
CA ARG A 110 10.58 1.28 9.55
C ARG A 110 11.88 1.07 8.79
N LYS A 111 12.42 2.15 8.22
CA LYS A 111 13.73 2.15 7.59
C LYS A 111 14.82 1.83 8.62
N GLY A 112 15.73 0.93 8.29
CA GLY A 112 16.84 0.54 9.18
C GLY A 112 16.48 -0.52 10.23
N ARG A 113 15.23 -1.00 10.27
CA ARG A 113 14.81 -2.12 11.14
C ARG A 113 14.68 -3.39 10.30
N GLY A 114 15.68 -4.26 10.38
CA GLY A 114 15.73 -5.50 9.60
C GLY A 114 14.92 -6.64 10.25
N THR A 115 14.40 -7.54 9.43
CA THR A 115 13.75 -8.78 9.91
C THR A 115 14.72 -9.65 10.71
N ARG A 116 16.00 -9.63 10.38
CA ARG A 116 17.04 -10.38 11.07
C ARG A 116 17.16 -9.99 12.55
N ASP A 117 17.12 -8.69 12.84
CA ASP A 117 17.18 -8.18 14.21
C ASP A 117 15.92 -8.56 15.00
N GLN A 118 14.76 -8.56 14.34
CA GLN A 118 13.49 -8.94 14.97
C GLN A 118 13.43 -10.44 15.26
N ILE A 119 13.97 -11.29 14.38
CA ILE A 119 14.11 -12.72 14.63
C ILE A 119 15.01 -12.96 15.85
N ALA A 120 16.13 -12.24 15.95
CA ALA A 120 17.01 -12.34 17.11
C ALA A 120 16.32 -11.92 18.41
N ASN A 121 15.53 -10.83 18.37
CA ASN A 121 14.73 -10.38 19.51
C ASN A 121 13.69 -11.42 19.95
N ILE A 122 12.99 -12.04 19.00
CA ILE A 122 12.02 -13.11 19.30
C ILE A 122 12.73 -14.32 19.93
N HIS A 123 13.87 -14.75 19.37
CA HIS A 123 14.65 -15.85 19.95
C HIS A 123 15.13 -15.54 21.35
N TRP A 124 15.56 -14.30 21.62
CA TRP A 124 15.97 -13.87 22.94
C TRP A 124 14.80 -13.88 23.95
N LEU A 125 13.61 -13.41 23.52
CA LEU A 125 12.39 -13.44 24.32
C LEU A 125 11.99 -14.88 24.68
N ILE A 126 12.01 -15.79 23.72
CA ILE A 126 11.69 -17.21 23.95
C ILE A 126 12.66 -17.81 24.98
N LYS A 127 13.97 -17.63 24.82
CA LYS A 127 14.97 -18.15 25.76
C LYS A 127 14.83 -17.57 27.17
N LYS A 128 14.56 -16.26 27.27
CA LYS A 128 14.35 -15.59 28.55
C LYS A 128 13.12 -16.15 29.26
N GLN A 129 12.11 -16.53 28.53
CA GLN A 129 10.88 -17.07 29.03
C GLN A 129 11.03 -18.52 29.52
N GLU A 130 11.73 -19.37 28.77
CA GLU A 130 12.09 -20.73 29.17
C GLU A 130 12.84 -20.75 30.50
N SER A 131 13.71 -19.75 30.72
CA SER A 131 14.49 -19.63 31.96
C SER A 131 13.70 -19.09 33.15
N SER A 132 12.54 -18.46 32.96
CA SER A 132 11.82 -17.75 34.03
C SER A 132 10.57 -18.47 34.55
N ASN A 133 10.19 -19.61 33.98
CA ASN A 133 8.96 -20.37 34.32
C ASN A 133 7.66 -19.53 34.32
N LYS A 134 7.65 -18.37 33.65
CA LYS A 134 6.50 -17.48 33.59
C LYS A 134 5.72 -17.71 32.31
N THR A 135 4.40 -17.55 32.37
CA THR A 135 3.45 -17.74 31.27
C THR A 135 3.84 -16.91 30.05
N SER A 136 3.89 -17.54 28.89
CA SER A 136 4.35 -16.93 27.66
C SER A 136 3.38 -15.93 27.08
N THR A 137 3.86 -14.78 26.72
CA THR A 137 3.26 -13.95 25.68
C THR A 137 3.58 -14.59 24.34
N SER A 138 2.60 -15.28 23.75
CA SER A 138 2.75 -15.82 22.41
C SER A 138 2.77 -14.68 21.40
N PRO A 139 3.71 -14.64 20.45
CA PRO A 139 3.62 -13.73 19.34
C PRO A 139 2.36 -14.02 18.53
N PHE A 140 1.55 -12.99 18.27
CA PHE A 140 0.36 -13.10 17.44
C PHE A 140 0.72 -12.79 15.99
N ASP A 141 0.37 -13.70 15.09
CA ASP A 141 0.36 -13.45 13.66
C ASP A 141 -1.09 -13.25 13.21
N HIS A 142 -1.37 -12.11 12.58
CA HIS A 142 -2.70 -11.78 12.08
C HIS A 142 -2.83 -12.21 10.63
N ALA A 143 -3.60 -13.27 10.37
CA ALA A 143 -3.97 -13.63 9.02
C ALA A 143 -4.77 -12.50 8.36
N LYS A 144 -4.34 -12.08 7.16
CA LYS A 144 -5.00 -11.01 6.38
C LYS A 144 -5.14 -9.67 7.13
N ALA A 145 -4.11 -9.28 7.90
CA ALA A 145 -4.12 -8.07 8.72
C ALA A 145 -4.52 -6.79 7.94
N PHE A 146 -4.08 -6.66 6.69
CA PHE A 146 -4.41 -5.51 5.84
C PHE A 146 -5.87 -5.52 5.36
N ASP A 147 -6.47 -6.69 5.19
CA ASP A 147 -7.88 -6.82 4.79
C ASP A 147 -8.83 -6.49 5.94
N CYS A 148 -8.34 -6.57 7.19
CA CYS A 148 -9.11 -6.33 8.41
C CYS A 148 -8.98 -4.90 8.94
N VAL A 149 -8.39 -3.97 8.21
CA VAL A 149 -8.20 -2.58 8.65
C VAL A 149 -9.55 -1.86 8.70
N ASP A 150 -9.91 -1.32 9.87
CA ASP A 150 -11.09 -0.50 10.04
C ASP A 150 -10.89 0.89 9.42
N HIS A 151 -11.59 1.16 8.32
CA HIS A 151 -11.51 2.42 7.60
C HIS A 151 -12.00 3.61 8.44
N ASN A 152 -12.92 3.42 9.40
CA ASN A 152 -13.44 4.49 10.26
C ASN A 152 -12.38 5.01 11.23
N LYS A 153 -11.47 4.14 11.72
CA LYS A 153 -10.38 4.55 12.60
C LYS A 153 -9.41 5.51 11.93
N ARG A 154 -9.21 5.36 10.62
CA ARG A 154 -8.39 6.27 9.83
C ARG A 154 -8.99 7.68 9.77
N GLU A 155 -10.32 7.80 9.68
CA GLU A 155 -11.00 9.10 9.68
C GLU A 155 -10.94 9.80 11.04
N ASN A 156 -10.93 9.05 12.13
CA ASN A 156 -10.84 9.61 13.47
C ASN A 156 -9.46 10.18 13.79
N SER A 157 -8.40 9.66 13.20
CA SER A 157 -7.04 10.21 13.34
C SER A 157 -6.93 11.66 12.87
N SER A 158 -7.80 12.08 11.95
CA SER A 158 -7.88 13.46 11.46
C SER A 158 -8.50 14.44 12.44
N ARG A 159 -9.26 13.96 13.43
CA ARG A 159 -9.98 14.80 14.40
C ARG A 159 -9.10 15.34 15.51
N ASP A 160 -7.93 14.75 15.74
CA ASP A 160 -7.00 15.13 16.80
C ASP A 160 -6.21 16.43 16.52
N GLY A 161 -6.74 17.29 15.64
CA GLY A 161 -6.20 18.65 15.41
C GLY A 161 -5.03 18.75 14.45
N ASN A 162 -4.44 17.67 14.03
CA ASN A 162 -3.42 17.62 13.00
C ASN A 162 -4.07 17.37 11.62
N ILE A 163 -4.83 18.35 11.14
CA ILE A 163 -5.37 18.33 9.77
C ILE A 163 -4.20 18.47 8.80
N TRP A 164 -3.66 17.35 8.41
CA TRP A 164 -2.66 17.32 7.38
C TRP A 164 -3.38 17.32 6.01
N PRO A 165 -2.97 18.17 5.04
CA PRO A 165 -3.64 18.28 3.74
C PRO A 165 -3.90 16.96 2.98
N PRO A 166 -3.10 15.87 3.17
CA PRO A 166 -3.36 14.59 2.54
C PRO A 166 -4.59 13.83 3.03
N ASP A 167 -5.13 14.16 4.19
CA ASP A 167 -6.22 13.37 4.76
C ASP A 167 -7.49 13.44 3.92
N LEU A 168 -7.88 14.62 3.48
CA LEU A 168 -9.00 14.80 2.57
C LEU A 168 -8.75 14.10 1.23
N SER A 169 -7.51 14.16 0.73
CA SER A 169 -7.10 13.46 -0.50
C SER A 169 -7.22 11.94 -0.34
N LEU A 170 -6.79 11.39 0.78
CA LEU A 170 -6.89 9.96 1.06
C LEU A 170 -8.33 9.51 1.20
N ARG A 171 -9.18 10.28 1.87
CA ARG A 171 -10.61 10.00 1.99
C ARG A 171 -11.27 9.96 0.62
N ASN A 172 -11.03 10.97 -0.22
CA ASN A 172 -11.59 11.05 -1.56
C ASN A 172 -11.04 9.97 -2.50
N LEU A 173 -9.82 9.46 -2.22
CA LEU A 173 -9.24 8.35 -2.95
C LEU A 173 -10.06 7.06 -2.80
N TYR A 174 -10.50 6.76 -1.57
CA TYR A 174 -11.31 5.55 -1.31
C TYR A 174 -12.79 5.73 -1.66
N ALA A 175 -13.25 6.97 -1.78
CA ALA A 175 -14.61 7.25 -2.18
C ALA A 175 -14.83 6.94 -3.66
N GLY A 176 -15.81 6.06 -3.94
CA GLY A 176 -16.19 5.68 -5.31
C GLY A 176 -15.14 4.85 -6.04
N GLN A 177 -14.35 4.04 -5.33
CA GLN A 177 -13.50 3.04 -5.95
C GLN A 177 -14.34 1.89 -6.51
N GLU A 178 -13.99 1.46 -7.71
CA GLU A 178 -14.60 0.32 -8.39
C GLU A 178 -13.58 -0.81 -8.50
N ALA A 179 -14.03 -2.02 -8.21
CA ALA A 179 -13.20 -3.21 -8.24
C ALA A 179 -13.69 -4.18 -9.32
N THR A 180 -12.78 -4.59 -10.20
CA THR A 180 -13.03 -5.61 -11.21
C THR A 180 -12.19 -6.84 -10.92
N VAL A 181 -12.78 -8.01 -10.91
CA VAL A 181 -12.05 -9.26 -10.71
C VAL A 181 -11.69 -9.87 -12.05
N ARG A 182 -10.40 -10.06 -12.31
CA ARG A 182 -9.91 -10.80 -13.49
C ARG A 182 -9.94 -12.30 -13.18
N THR A 183 -10.81 -13.01 -13.88
CA THR A 183 -10.85 -14.47 -13.88
C THR A 183 -10.23 -14.98 -15.16
N GLY A 184 -9.79 -16.27 -15.22
CA GLY A 184 -9.26 -16.89 -16.43
C GLY A 184 -10.26 -16.94 -17.62
N LEU A 185 -11.53 -16.61 -17.37
CA LEU A 185 -12.64 -16.56 -18.34
C LEU A 185 -13.00 -15.14 -18.78
N GLY A 186 -12.22 -14.14 -18.43
CA GLY A 186 -12.47 -12.73 -18.68
C GLY A 186 -12.65 -11.92 -17.40
N SER A 187 -12.77 -10.59 -17.52
CA SER A 187 -13.06 -9.69 -16.40
C SER A 187 -14.58 -9.64 -16.15
N LYS A 188 -14.99 -9.78 -14.93
CA LYS A 188 -16.33 -9.49 -14.43
C LYS A 188 -16.31 -8.29 -13.52
#